data_647ab850964ff6303121b2f377642266
#
_entry.id   647ab850964ff6303121b2f377642266
#
_cell.length_a   1.000
_cell.length_b   1.000
_cell.length_c   1.000
_cell.angle_alpha   90.00
_cell.angle_beta   90.00
_cell.angle_gamma   90.00
#
_symmetry.space_group_name_H-M   'P 1'
#
loop_
_entity.id
_entity.type
_entity.pdbx_description
1 polymer ?
#
loop_
_entity_poly.entity_id
_entity_poly.type
_entity_poly.pdbx_seq_one_letter_code
_entity_poly.pdbx_strand_id
1 'polypeptide(L)'
;MPKSYPRLTQPLVRGTKGGELRPATWDEALDRTVAGFRAAEAFRRPDGPAPFGIFSCSKSTNEVNFAAQKLSRVVLGSNNIDSCNRT
;
A
#
# COMPACT_ATOMS: atom_id res chain seq x y z
N MET A 1 -11.73 -19.64 19.10
CA MET A 1 -12.74 -19.92 18.08
C MET A 1 -12.38 -19.23 16.78
N PRO A 2 -12.00 -19.94 15.75
CA PRO A 2 -11.70 -19.29 14.48
C PRO A 2 -12.95 -18.72 13.87
N LYS A 3 -12.85 -17.50 13.38
CA LYS A 3 -13.93 -16.88 12.64
C LYS A 3 -13.73 -17.16 11.16
N SER A 4 -14.83 -17.49 10.49
CA SER A 4 -14.81 -17.72 9.07
C SER A 4 -15.26 -16.45 8.36
N TYR A 5 -14.34 -15.83 7.62
CA TYR A 5 -14.65 -14.67 6.79
C TYR A 5 -14.50 -15.05 5.33
N PRO A 6 -15.40 -14.56 4.47
CA PRO A 6 -15.19 -14.77 3.04
C PRO A 6 -13.92 -14.06 2.59
N ARG A 7 -13.12 -14.72 1.77
CA ARG A 7 -11.96 -14.08 1.18
C ARG A 7 -12.42 -13.16 0.07
N LEU A 8 -11.81 -11.97 0.03
CA LEU A 8 -12.10 -11.06 -1.06
C LEU A 8 -11.53 -11.62 -2.36
N THR A 9 -12.34 -11.62 -3.40
CA THR A 9 -11.92 -12.09 -4.72
C THR A 9 -11.81 -10.96 -5.71
N GLN A 10 -12.15 -9.75 -5.30
CA GLN A 10 -11.98 -8.57 -6.14
C GLN A 10 -11.71 -7.36 -5.26
N PRO A 11 -11.10 -6.32 -5.83
CA PRO A 11 -10.80 -5.10 -5.06
C PRO A 11 -12.08 -4.40 -4.62
N LEU A 12 -11.97 -3.68 -3.51
CA LEU A 12 -13.03 -2.81 -3.02
C LEU A 12 -12.53 -1.38 -2.96
N VAL A 13 -13.36 -0.44 -3.36
CA VAL A 13 -13.04 0.98 -3.29
C VAL A 13 -14.18 1.75 -2.65
N ARG A 14 -13.85 2.94 -2.15
CA ARG A 14 -14.87 3.87 -1.64
C ARG A 14 -14.58 5.26 -2.19
N GLY A 15 -15.63 6.05 -2.32
CA GLY A 15 -15.50 7.40 -2.88
C GLY A 15 -14.93 8.41 -1.90
N THR A 16 -15.31 8.29 -0.62
CA THR A 16 -14.86 9.20 0.42
C THR A 16 -14.44 8.42 1.65
N LYS A 17 -13.59 9.05 2.45
CA LYS A 17 -13.16 8.45 3.71
C LYS A 17 -14.38 8.21 4.60
N GLY A 18 -14.48 7.01 5.15
CA GLY A 18 -15.63 6.60 5.94
C GLY A 18 -16.81 6.16 5.11
N GLY A 19 -16.73 6.26 3.79
CA GLY A 19 -17.81 5.81 2.92
C GLY A 19 -17.86 4.30 2.81
N GLU A 20 -18.91 3.81 2.17
CA GLU A 20 -19.11 2.38 2.02
C GLU A 20 -18.19 1.83 0.92
N LEU A 21 -17.56 0.68 1.21
CA LEU A 21 -16.73 0.00 0.22
C LEU A 21 -17.63 -0.67 -0.82
N ARG A 22 -17.26 -0.55 -2.07
CA ARG A 22 -17.98 -1.20 -3.17
C ARG A 22 -17.00 -2.00 -4.02
N PRO A 23 -17.47 -3.09 -4.66
CA PRO A 23 -16.62 -3.83 -5.58
C PRO A 23 -16.16 -2.98 -6.75
N ALA A 24 -14.94 -3.22 -7.20
CA ALA A 24 -14.33 -2.48 -8.31
C ALA A 24 -13.52 -3.45 -9.16
N THR A 25 -13.22 -3.03 -10.40
CA THR A 25 -12.29 -3.77 -11.23
C THR A 25 -10.86 -3.50 -10.77
N TRP A 26 -9.94 -4.38 -11.18
CA TRP A 26 -8.53 -4.17 -10.89
C TRP A 26 -8.03 -2.89 -11.55
N ASP A 27 -8.50 -2.56 -12.75
CA ASP A 27 -8.11 -1.32 -13.42
C ASP A 27 -8.52 -0.11 -12.60
N GLU A 28 -9.74 -0.08 -12.10
CA GLU A 28 -10.21 1.03 -11.26
C GLU A 28 -9.40 1.11 -9.96
N ALA A 29 -9.16 -0.02 -9.31
CA ALA A 29 -8.43 -0.03 -8.05
C ALA A 29 -6.99 0.46 -8.23
N LEU A 30 -6.33 0.00 -9.28
CA LEU A 30 -4.96 0.43 -9.56
C LEU A 30 -4.90 1.90 -9.96
N ASP A 31 -5.87 2.39 -10.74
CA ASP A 31 -5.94 3.79 -11.10
C ASP A 31 -6.08 4.68 -9.86
N ARG A 32 -6.90 4.27 -8.90
CA ARG A 32 -7.04 5.03 -7.66
C ARG A 32 -5.78 5.00 -6.82
N THR A 33 -5.09 3.86 -6.78
CA THR A 33 -3.82 3.74 -6.08
C THR A 33 -2.78 4.68 -6.68
N VAL A 34 -2.67 4.68 -8.00
CA VAL A 34 -1.71 5.55 -8.69
C VAL A 34 -2.06 7.02 -8.48
N ALA A 35 -3.35 7.37 -8.56
CA ALA A 35 -3.78 8.75 -8.33
C ALA A 35 -3.41 9.23 -6.93
N GLY A 36 -3.61 8.36 -5.92
CA GLY A 36 -3.22 8.69 -4.55
C GLY A 36 -1.71 8.89 -4.40
N PHE A 37 -0.92 8.03 -5.02
CA PHE A 37 0.52 8.16 -4.97
C PHE A 37 1.00 9.43 -5.69
N ARG A 38 0.41 9.76 -6.84
CA ARG A 38 0.77 10.99 -7.54
C ARG A 38 0.40 12.23 -6.74
N ALA A 39 -0.73 12.21 -6.05
CA ALA A 39 -1.09 13.31 -5.17
C ALA A 39 -0.09 13.47 -4.02
N ALA A 40 0.35 12.35 -3.45
CA ALA A 40 1.36 12.39 -2.38
C ALA A 40 2.70 12.87 -2.92
N GLU A 41 3.07 12.51 -4.13
CA GLU A 41 4.33 12.93 -4.75
C GLU A 41 4.43 14.44 -4.86
N ALA A 42 3.30 15.13 -4.99
CA ALA A 42 3.28 16.60 -5.06
C ALA A 42 3.81 17.24 -3.77
N PHE A 43 3.83 16.50 -2.66
CA PHE A 43 4.37 17.00 -1.39
C PHE A 43 5.83 16.68 -1.18
N ARG A 44 6.51 16.10 -2.17
CA ARG A 44 7.93 15.77 -2.04
C ARG A 44 8.76 17.05 -1.94
N ARG A 45 9.70 17.06 -0.98
CA ARG A 45 10.61 18.18 -0.78
C ARG A 45 12.02 17.74 -1.10
N PRO A 46 12.87 18.64 -1.66
CA PRO A 46 14.26 18.27 -1.97
C PRO A 46 15.06 17.82 -0.74
N ASP A 47 14.80 18.43 0.42
CA ASP A 47 15.58 18.19 1.64
C ASP A 47 14.78 17.43 2.70
N GLY A 48 13.57 16.99 2.38
CA GLY A 48 12.70 16.35 3.35
C GLY A 48 12.60 14.86 3.12
N PRO A 49 11.96 14.15 4.05
CA PRO A 49 11.69 12.73 3.85
C PRO A 49 10.70 12.52 2.70
N ALA A 50 10.79 11.37 2.07
CA ALA A 50 9.85 11.01 1.03
C ALA A 50 8.43 10.91 1.59
N PRO A 51 7.41 11.27 0.81
CA PRO A 51 6.02 11.24 1.29
C PRO A 51 5.39 9.86 1.26
N PHE A 52 6.19 8.80 1.30
CA PHE A 52 5.72 7.42 1.25
C PHE A 52 6.36 6.60 2.35
N GLY A 53 5.60 5.67 2.88
CA GLY A 53 6.10 4.70 3.82
C GLY A 53 5.47 3.35 3.55
N ILE A 54 6.19 2.29 3.88
CA ILE A 54 5.71 0.91 3.71
C ILE A 54 5.95 0.14 4.99
N PHE A 55 4.94 -0.60 5.42
CA PHE A 55 5.11 -1.63 6.43
C PHE A 55 5.19 -2.97 5.74
N SER A 56 6.31 -3.66 5.94
CA SER A 56 6.47 -5.03 5.52
C SER A 56 6.18 -5.95 6.71
N CYS A 57 6.25 -7.25 6.51
CA CYS A 57 5.86 -8.17 7.57
C CYS A 57 6.85 -9.32 7.67
N SER A 58 7.24 -9.67 8.90
CA SER A 58 8.12 -10.80 9.14
C SER A 58 7.45 -12.13 8.80
N LYS A 59 6.14 -12.17 8.73
CA LYS A 59 5.39 -13.38 8.39
C LYS A 59 5.15 -13.54 6.90
N SER A 60 5.57 -12.56 6.11
CA SER A 60 5.52 -12.68 4.65
C SER A 60 6.72 -13.43 4.13
N THR A 61 6.62 -13.91 2.90
CA THR A 61 7.74 -14.57 2.25
C THR A 61 8.85 -13.57 1.98
N ASN A 62 10.07 -14.09 1.76
CA ASN A 62 11.20 -13.24 1.39
C ASN A 62 10.95 -12.52 0.07
N GLU A 63 10.27 -13.18 -0.85
CA GLU A 63 9.96 -12.59 -2.15
C GLU A 63 9.05 -11.38 -2.02
N VAL A 64 8.02 -11.46 -1.16
CA VAL A 64 7.12 -10.33 -0.94
C VAL A 64 7.87 -9.17 -0.29
N ASN A 65 8.70 -9.46 0.70
CA ASN A 65 9.47 -8.41 1.38
C ASN A 65 10.48 -7.76 0.44
N PHE A 66 11.12 -8.55 -0.41
CA PHE A 66 12.03 -8.02 -1.41
C PHE A 66 11.29 -7.10 -2.39
N ALA A 67 10.12 -7.53 -2.87
CA ALA A 67 9.34 -6.74 -3.81
C ALA A 67 8.86 -5.44 -3.16
N ALA A 68 8.46 -5.48 -1.89
CA ALA A 68 8.04 -4.28 -1.17
C ALA A 68 9.19 -3.29 -1.03
N GLN A 69 10.39 -3.77 -0.70
CA GLN A 69 11.55 -2.91 -0.58
C GLN A 69 11.94 -2.31 -1.93
N LYS A 70 11.88 -3.11 -2.99
CA LYS A 70 12.19 -2.62 -4.33
C LYS A 70 11.19 -1.56 -4.77
N LEU A 71 9.90 -1.79 -4.53
CA LEU A 71 8.88 -0.79 -4.83
C LEU A 71 9.15 0.52 -4.08
N SER A 72 9.45 0.42 -2.80
CA SER A 72 9.68 1.59 -1.98
C SER A 72 10.86 2.41 -2.50
N ARG A 73 12.00 1.76 -2.75
CA ARG A 73 13.22 2.48 -3.09
C ARG A 73 13.31 2.88 -4.55
N VAL A 74 12.86 2.01 -5.46
CA VAL A 74 13.02 2.25 -6.90
C VAL A 74 11.87 3.07 -7.46
N VAL A 75 10.64 2.72 -7.09
CA VAL A 75 9.46 3.36 -7.66
C VAL A 75 9.05 4.59 -6.86
N LEU A 76 8.96 4.45 -5.54
CA LEU A 76 8.49 5.53 -4.67
C LEU A 76 9.62 6.44 -4.19
N GLY A 77 10.87 6.02 -4.35
CA GLY A 77 12.01 6.82 -3.92
C GLY A 77 12.04 7.04 -2.42
N SER A 78 11.68 6.03 -1.63
CA SER A 78 11.56 6.14 -0.19
C SER A 78 12.36 5.07 0.52
N ASN A 79 13.02 5.47 1.60
CA ASN A 79 13.66 4.54 2.54
C ASN A 79 12.80 4.31 3.79
N ASN A 80 11.59 4.83 3.80
CA ASN A 80 10.67 4.71 4.95
C ASN A 80 9.99 3.35 4.90
N ILE A 81 10.73 2.31 5.26
CA ILE A 81 10.21 0.95 5.26
C ILE A 81 10.55 0.32 6.60
N ASP A 82 9.58 -0.34 7.19
CA ASP A 82 9.74 -0.97 8.50
C ASP A 82 8.93 -2.25 8.54
N SER A 83 9.03 -2.95 9.63
CA SER A 83 8.44 -4.27 9.78
C SER A 83 7.76 -4.39 11.13
N CYS A 84 6.76 -5.25 11.21
CA CYS A 84 6.07 -5.56 12.46
C CYS A 84 6.70 -6.73 13.18
N ASN A 85 8.00 -6.91 13.11
CA ASN A 85 8.67 -8.12 13.58
C ASN A 85 8.88 -8.20 15.08
N ARG A 86 8.25 -7.34 15.85
CA ARG A 86 8.30 -7.39 17.30
C ARG A 86 7.05 -8.06 17.87
N THR A 87 6.76 -9.21 17.40
CA THR A 87 5.59 -9.96 17.86
C THR A 87 6.00 -11.17 18.69
#